data_bc8db3e4dd35806ef50fd80f1a2ad033
#
_entry.id   bc8db3e4dd35806ef50fd80f1a2ad033
#
_cell.length_a   1.000
_cell.length_b   1.000
_cell.length_c   1.000
_cell.angle_alpha   90.00
_cell.angle_beta   90.00
_cell.angle_gamma   90.00
#
_symmetry.space_group_name_H-M   'P 1'
#
loop_
_entity.id
_entity.type
_entity.pdbx_description
1 polymer ?
#
loop_
_entity_poly.entity_id
_entity_poly.type
_entity_poly.pdbx_seq_one_letter_code
_entity_poly.pdbx_strand_id
1 'polypeptide(L)'
;MEIRGFFHVPPAPVVLAAAAFLAVLFARGPCVTVEPPFILHPEAEYLLVQLSVPGFLSPVDQLNDGLTLFDVIKLTALGSGDLSSPAEGFFAPALNGAHYVVNKKEQKIEIVQHGWMSASKRMALGIPLHPDRMSRSDWVALPGIGPKLAERINVDRQINGDFNSLGALKRVKGIGPKSIENWRLVF
;
A
#
# COMPACT_ATOMS: atom_id res chain seq x y z
N MET A 1 -77.16 22.29 10.59
CA MET A 1 -76.47 22.41 9.31
C MET A 1 -75.19 21.54 9.43
N GLU A 2 -75.36 20.23 9.13
CA GLU A 2 -74.31 19.26 9.28
C GLU A 2 -73.48 19.20 7.98
N ILE A 3 -72.20 19.51 8.11
CA ILE A 3 -71.25 19.35 7.01
C ILE A 3 -70.67 17.93 7.15
N ARG A 4 -71.26 16.95 6.47
CA ARG A 4 -70.68 15.61 6.29
C ARG A 4 -69.54 15.70 5.27
N GLY A 5 -68.29 15.78 5.78
CA GLY A 5 -67.11 15.60 4.94
C GLY A 5 -67.05 14.17 4.42
N PHE A 6 -67.21 14.00 3.13
CA PHE A 6 -66.97 12.74 2.41
C PHE A 6 -65.45 12.50 2.35
N PHE A 7 -64.90 11.76 3.29
CA PHE A 7 -63.59 11.17 3.10
C PHE A 7 -63.68 10.05 2.08
N HIS A 8 -63.31 10.36 0.87
CA HIS A 8 -63.19 9.38 -0.20
C HIS A 8 -61.90 8.57 0.03
N VAL A 9 -62.06 7.34 0.58
CA VAL A 9 -60.96 6.41 0.74
C VAL A 9 -60.58 5.90 -0.67
N PRO A 10 -59.36 6.11 -1.15
CA PRO A 10 -58.97 5.64 -2.47
C PRO A 10 -59.01 4.10 -2.52
N PRO A 11 -59.33 3.52 -3.68
CA PRO A 11 -59.44 2.07 -3.82
C PRO A 11 -58.11 1.38 -3.50
N ALA A 12 -58.19 0.23 -2.84
CA ALA A 12 -57.02 -0.53 -2.35
C ALA A 12 -55.83 -0.66 -3.34
N PRO A 13 -56.02 -0.83 -4.66
CA PRO A 13 -54.93 -0.90 -5.61
C PRO A 13 -54.14 0.43 -5.74
N VAL A 14 -54.80 1.57 -5.53
CA VAL A 14 -54.13 2.90 -5.59
C VAL A 14 -53.27 3.10 -4.36
N VAL A 15 -53.71 2.66 -3.19
CA VAL A 15 -52.91 2.73 -1.95
C VAL A 15 -51.70 1.81 -2.03
N LEU A 16 -51.83 0.60 -2.56
CA LEU A 16 -50.72 -0.32 -2.78
C LEU A 16 -49.70 0.21 -3.80
N ALA A 17 -50.18 0.81 -4.91
CA ALA A 17 -49.29 1.41 -5.90
C ALA A 17 -48.54 2.62 -5.33
N ALA A 18 -49.19 3.46 -4.53
CA ALA A 18 -48.54 4.58 -3.85
C ALA A 18 -47.51 4.12 -2.81
N ALA A 19 -47.81 3.07 -2.04
CA ALA A 19 -46.88 2.49 -1.09
C ALA A 19 -45.65 1.86 -1.78
N ALA A 20 -45.84 1.15 -2.90
CA ALA A 20 -44.77 0.58 -3.69
C ALA A 20 -43.88 1.67 -4.31
N PHE A 21 -44.47 2.76 -4.80
CA PHE A 21 -43.75 3.90 -5.34
C PHE A 21 -42.91 4.61 -4.24
N LEU A 22 -43.48 4.79 -3.07
CA LEU A 22 -42.79 5.34 -1.91
C LEU A 22 -41.63 4.45 -1.47
N ALA A 23 -41.83 3.12 -1.43
CA ALA A 23 -40.77 2.17 -1.10
C ALA A 23 -39.59 2.23 -2.10
N VAL A 24 -39.88 2.41 -3.40
CA VAL A 24 -38.86 2.58 -4.45
C VAL A 24 -38.12 3.92 -4.28
N LEU A 25 -38.78 4.99 -3.87
CA LEU A 25 -38.17 6.27 -3.60
C LEU A 25 -37.26 6.20 -2.35
N PHE A 26 -37.67 5.50 -1.30
CA PHE A 26 -36.84 5.28 -0.12
C PHE A 26 -35.69 4.30 -0.35
N ALA A 27 -35.88 3.28 -1.20
CA ALA A 27 -34.82 2.37 -1.60
C ALA A 27 -33.75 3.03 -2.48
N ARG A 28 -34.07 4.16 -3.11
CA ARG A 28 -33.15 5.06 -3.81
C ARG A 28 -32.68 6.18 -2.89
N GLY A 29 -32.49 5.92 -1.60
CA GLY A 29 -31.78 6.84 -0.73
C GLY A 29 -30.47 7.26 -1.41
N PRO A 30 -29.99 8.52 -1.21
CA PRO A 30 -28.72 8.93 -1.77
C PRO A 30 -27.69 7.88 -1.38
N CYS A 31 -27.09 7.26 -2.39
CA CYS A 31 -25.90 6.45 -2.17
C CYS A 31 -24.92 7.42 -1.53
N VAL A 32 -24.85 7.41 -0.21
CA VAL A 32 -23.77 8.08 0.51
C VAL A 32 -22.54 7.32 0.07
N THR A 33 -21.88 7.83 -0.96
CA THR A 33 -20.49 7.49 -1.22
C THR A 33 -19.77 7.91 0.05
N VAL A 34 -19.62 6.94 0.96
CA VAL A 34 -18.63 7.06 2.02
C VAL A 34 -17.31 7.10 1.27
N GLU A 35 -16.85 8.32 1.00
CA GLU A 35 -15.48 8.49 0.56
C GLU A 35 -14.64 7.75 1.59
N PRO A 36 -13.79 6.82 1.15
CA PRO A 36 -12.92 6.14 2.10
C PRO A 36 -12.18 7.24 2.88
N PRO A 37 -12.04 7.12 4.21
CA PRO A 37 -11.42 8.16 5.05
C PRO A 37 -9.96 8.47 4.68
N PHE A 38 -9.47 7.89 3.62
CA PHE A 38 -8.19 8.15 2.99
C PHE A 38 -8.40 8.86 1.64
N ILE A 39 -8.65 10.15 1.70
CA ILE A 39 -8.29 11.01 0.58
C ILE A 39 -6.76 11.10 0.65
N LEU A 40 -6.09 10.29 -0.13
CA LEU A 40 -4.72 10.57 -0.54
C LEU A 40 -4.77 11.93 -1.22
N HIS A 41 -4.39 12.99 -0.53
CA HIS A 41 -4.15 14.28 -1.16
C HIS A 41 -3.04 14.03 -2.17
N PRO A 42 -3.29 14.16 -3.49
CA PRO A 42 -2.29 13.82 -4.51
C PRO A 42 -1.05 14.74 -4.46
N GLU A 43 -1.07 15.77 -3.65
CA GLU A 43 0.04 16.71 -3.46
C GLU A 43 0.85 16.50 -2.17
N ALA A 44 0.44 15.60 -1.28
CA ALA A 44 1.24 15.30 -0.10
C ALA A 44 2.17 14.12 -0.42
N GLU A 45 3.47 14.38 -0.50
CA GLU A 45 4.49 13.33 -0.57
C GLU A 45 4.51 12.58 0.76
N TYR A 46 3.96 11.38 0.76
CA TYR A 46 3.95 10.50 1.92
C TYR A 46 5.11 9.51 1.82
N LEU A 47 5.73 9.30 2.95
CA LEU A 47 6.74 8.29 3.16
C LEU A 47 6.09 7.08 3.83
N LEU A 48 6.08 5.93 3.18
CA LEU A 48 5.61 4.67 3.74
C LEU A 48 6.81 3.82 4.11
N VAL A 49 6.97 3.54 5.39
CA VAL A 49 8.10 2.79 5.94
C VAL A 49 7.58 1.63 6.78
N GLN A 50 8.23 0.49 6.69
CA GLN A 50 7.95 -0.63 7.57
C GLN A 50 9.07 -0.78 8.60
N LEU A 51 8.70 -0.74 9.88
CA LEU A 51 9.60 -1.09 10.98
C LEU A 51 9.25 -2.47 11.52
N SER A 52 10.24 -3.32 11.64
CA SER A 52 10.09 -4.64 12.27
C SER A 52 10.97 -4.73 13.50
N VAL A 53 10.35 -5.10 14.60
CA VAL A 53 11.05 -5.43 15.86
C VAL A 53 10.81 -6.90 16.16
N PRO A 54 11.83 -7.71 16.44
CA PRO A 54 11.64 -9.10 16.80
C PRO A 54 10.65 -9.26 17.96
N GLY A 55 9.60 -10.06 17.76
CA GLY A 55 8.56 -10.29 18.77
C GLY A 55 7.40 -9.30 18.78
N PHE A 56 7.38 -8.30 17.91
CA PHE A 56 6.30 -7.33 17.76
C PHE A 56 5.68 -7.35 16.37
N LEU A 57 4.44 -6.86 16.25
CA LEU A 57 3.83 -6.61 14.95
C LEU A 57 4.66 -5.58 14.19
N SER A 58 4.76 -5.77 12.88
CA SER A 58 5.50 -4.90 11.97
C SER A 58 4.52 -4.05 11.15
N PRO A 59 4.00 -2.94 11.71
CA PRO A 59 3.11 -2.05 10.99
C PRO A 59 3.83 -1.38 9.82
N VAL A 60 3.06 -0.84 8.90
CA VAL A 60 3.54 0.14 7.92
C VAL A 60 3.12 1.50 8.42
N ASP A 61 4.08 2.36 8.65
CA ASP A 61 3.85 3.72 9.13
C ASP A 61 3.83 4.69 7.94
N GLN A 62 2.81 5.53 7.90
CA GLN A 62 2.71 6.63 6.95
C GLN A 62 3.21 7.91 7.62
N LEU A 63 4.20 8.52 7.05
CA LEU A 63 4.90 9.67 7.60
C LEU A 63 5.01 10.77 6.54
N ASN A 64 5.29 11.99 6.97
CA ASN A 64 5.61 13.07 6.05
C ASN A 64 6.97 12.85 5.40
N ASP A 65 7.11 13.33 4.16
CA ASP A 65 8.39 13.28 3.46
C ASP A 65 9.47 14.13 4.17
N GLY A 66 10.72 13.82 3.90
CA GLY A 66 11.87 14.54 4.47
C GLY A 66 12.31 14.08 5.86
N LEU A 67 11.67 13.07 6.44
CA LEU A 67 12.08 12.51 7.73
C LEU A 67 13.32 11.61 7.58
N THR A 68 14.19 11.69 8.58
CA THR A 68 15.31 10.75 8.73
C THR A 68 14.82 9.45 9.37
N LEU A 69 15.60 8.38 9.24
CA LEU A 69 15.28 7.14 9.93
C LEU A 69 15.25 7.32 11.46
N PHE A 70 16.05 8.23 11.99
CA PHE A 70 16.00 8.61 13.40
C PHE A 70 14.64 9.16 13.80
N ASP A 71 14.07 10.07 12.99
CA ASP A 71 12.74 10.64 13.23
C ASP A 71 11.67 9.56 13.18
N VAL A 72 11.76 8.66 12.20
CA VAL A 72 10.83 7.53 12.06
C VAL A 72 10.82 6.66 13.31
N ILE A 73 12.01 6.27 13.80
CA ILE A 73 12.12 5.44 15.01
C ILE A 73 11.61 6.18 16.25
N LYS A 74 11.87 7.48 16.34
CA LYS A 74 11.44 8.31 17.47
C LYS A 74 9.92 8.51 17.49
N LEU A 75 9.27 8.62 16.33
CA LEU A 75 7.82 8.79 16.20
C LEU A 75 7.05 7.48 16.40
N THR A 76 7.69 6.34 16.24
CA THR A 76 7.07 5.03 16.44
C THR A 76 7.09 4.62 17.92
N ALA A 77 6.35 3.57 18.28
CA ALA A 77 6.29 3.04 19.65
C ALA A 77 7.65 2.59 20.24
N LEU A 78 8.71 2.59 19.41
CA LEU A 78 10.08 2.31 19.82
C LEU A 78 10.76 3.49 20.51
N GLY A 79 10.23 4.72 20.34
CA GLY A 79 10.84 5.97 20.78
C GLY A 79 10.94 6.19 22.30
N SER A 80 10.46 5.26 23.12
CA SER A 80 10.66 5.29 24.59
C SER A 80 12.03 4.75 25.04
N GLY A 81 12.92 4.40 24.11
CA GLY A 81 14.30 4.01 24.41
C GLY A 81 15.28 5.18 24.34
N ASP A 82 16.37 5.09 25.08
CA ASP A 82 17.44 6.06 25.00
C ASP A 82 18.17 5.94 23.64
N LEU A 83 17.90 6.90 22.74
CA LEU A 83 18.56 7.05 21.45
C LEU A 83 19.84 7.90 21.57
N SER A 84 20.46 7.92 22.75
CA SER A 84 21.55 8.85 23.10
C SER A 84 22.84 8.68 22.27
N SER A 85 22.95 7.61 21.48
CA SER A 85 24.07 7.43 20.56
C SER A 85 23.63 6.68 19.28
N PRO A 86 22.93 7.34 18.36
CA PRO A 86 22.55 6.71 17.11
C PRO A 86 23.78 6.39 16.26
N ALA A 87 23.84 5.19 15.68
CA ALA A 87 24.84 4.85 14.70
C ALA A 87 24.73 5.76 13.46
N GLU A 88 25.79 5.95 12.70
CA GLU A 88 25.86 6.90 11.56
C GLU A 88 24.72 6.74 10.54
N GLY A 89 24.18 5.53 10.35
CA GLY A 89 23.08 5.28 9.42
C GLY A 89 21.69 5.82 9.82
N PHE A 90 21.52 6.28 11.06
CA PHE A 90 20.23 6.78 11.55
C PHE A 90 19.83 8.15 10.96
N PHE A 91 20.80 8.94 10.54
CA PHE A 91 20.56 10.26 9.95
C PHE A 91 20.36 10.22 8.43
N ALA A 92 20.40 9.02 7.83
CA ALA A 92 20.06 8.88 6.43
C ALA A 92 18.56 9.17 6.20
N PRO A 93 18.20 9.81 5.07
CA PRO A 93 16.80 9.98 4.71
C PRO A 93 16.08 8.64 4.66
N ALA A 94 14.89 8.58 5.25
CA ALA A 94 14.05 7.41 5.13
C ALA A 94 13.54 7.30 3.69
N LEU A 95 13.47 6.09 3.14
CA LEU A 95 13.11 5.86 1.75
C LEU A 95 11.71 5.26 1.67
N ASN A 96 10.91 5.74 0.72
CA ASN A 96 9.57 5.21 0.49
C ASN A 96 9.62 3.72 0.11
N GLY A 97 8.86 2.90 0.82
CA GLY A 97 8.85 1.44 0.65
C GLY A 97 10.01 0.71 1.34
N ALA A 98 10.82 1.40 2.13
CA ALA A 98 11.89 0.77 2.89
C ALA A 98 11.35 -0.11 4.04
N HIS A 99 12.10 -1.14 4.37
CA HIS A 99 11.86 -2.02 5.49
C HIS A 99 13.12 -2.08 6.36
N TYR A 100 12.99 -1.65 7.59
CA TYR A 100 14.04 -1.66 8.59
C TYR A 100 13.73 -2.68 9.67
N VAL A 101 14.68 -3.57 9.96
CA VAL A 101 14.62 -4.47 11.11
C VAL A 101 15.44 -3.85 12.21
N VAL A 102 14.80 -3.53 13.30
CA VAL A 102 15.39 -2.83 14.44
C VAL A 102 15.41 -3.77 15.63
N ASN A 103 16.54 -3.93 16.28
CA ASN A 103 16.66 -4.68 17.50
C ASN A 103 16.77 -3.72 18.69
N LYS A 104 15.94 -3.93 19.70
CA LYS A 104 15.98 -3.19 20.97
C LYS A 104 16.61 -4.09 22.03
N LYS A 105 17.84 -3.75 22.42
CA LYS A 105 18.53 -4.39 23.54
C LYS A 105 18.60 -3.41 24.69
N GLU A 106 17.94 -3.75 25.81
CA GLU A 106 17.86 -2.89 26.99
C GLU A 106 17.33 -1.49 26.62
N GLN A 107 18.20 -0.49 26.58
CA GLN A 107 17.84 0.88 26.18
C GLN A 107 18.43 1.29 24.83
N LYS A 108 19.23 0.42 24.19
CA LYS A 108 19.89 0.73 22.92
C LYS A 108 19.11 0.17 21.74
N ILE A 109 18.93 0.98 20.71
CA ILE A 109 18.30 0.61 19.45
C ILE A 109 19.36 0.47 18.38
N GLU A 110 19.36 -0.68 17.70
CA GLU A 110 20.31 -0.99 16.62
C GLU A 110 19.55 -1.40 15.35
N ILE A 111 19.95 -0.84 14.20
CA ILE A 111 19.45 -1.33 12.91
C ILE A 111 20.19 -2.63 12.59
N VAL A 112 19.46 -3.73 12.54
CA VAL A 112 20.04 -5.05 12.23
C VAL A 112 20.02 -5.30 10.74
N GLN A 113 18.98 -4.83 10.05
CA GLN A 113 18.80 -5.05 8.62
C GLN A 113 18.07 -3.88 7.99
N HIS A 114 18.53 -3.49 6.80
CA HIS A 114 17.86 -2.55 5.92
C HIS A 114 17.56 -3.23 4.59
N GLY A 115 16.33 -3.09 4.11
CA GLY A 115 15.88 -3.66 2.85
C GLY A 115 14.65 -2.95 2.32
N TRP A 116 13.89 -3.66 1.50
CA TRP A 116 12.65 -3.16 0.91
C TRP A 116 11.46 -4.00 1.40
N MET A 117 10.31 -3.39 1.52
CA MET A 117 9.06 -4.12 1.70
C MET A 117 8.88 -5.11 0.56
N SER A 118 8.20 -6.23 0.82
CA SER A 118 7.89 -7.20 -0.25
C SER A 118 7.16 -6.52 -1.41
N ALA A 119 7.38 -7.02 -2.63
CA ALA A 119 6.73 -6.48 -3.84
C ALA A 119 5.21 -6.46 -3.69
N SER A 120 4.61 -7.52 -3.11
CA SER A 120 3.17 -7.58 -2.86
C SER A 120 2.67 -6.43 -1.99
N LYS A 121 3.41 -6.08 -0.93
CA LYS A 121 3.06 -4.94 -0.08
C LYS A 121 3.20 -3.61 -0.82
N ARG A 122 4.32 -3.41 -1.53
CA ARG A 122 4.54 -2.18 -2.30
C ARG A 122 3.46 -1.98 -3.35
N MET A 123 3.08 -3.02 -4.11
CA MET A 123 1.98 -2.95 -5.06
C MET A 123 0.65 -2.60 -4.40
N ALA A 124 0.32 -3.21 -3.26
CA ALA A 124 -0.91 -2.91 -2.52
C ALA A 124 -0.96 -1.48 -1.98
N LEU A 125 0.19 -0.88 -1.71
CA LEU A 125 0.34 0.49 -1.20
C LEU A 125 0.56 1.53 -2.32
N GLY A 126 0.55 1.12 -3.59
CA GLY A 126 0.81 2.02 -4.71
C GLY A 126 2.26 2.50 -4.80
N ILE A 127 3.21 1.84 -4.12
CA ILE A 127 4.63 2.19 -4.17
C ILE A 127 5.25 1.56 -5.41
N PRO A 128 5.85 2.35 -6.33
CA PRO A 128 6.48 1.82 -7.53
C PRO A 128 7.58 0.81 -7.21
N LEU A 129 7.62 -0.26 -7.98
CA LEU A 129 8.68 -1.25 -7.91
C LEU A 129 9.92 -0.77 -8.69
N HIS A 130 11.08 -1.26 -8.31
CA HIS A 130 12.31 -1.06 -9.07
C HIS A 130 13.02 -2.39 -9.27
N PRO A 131 13.46 -2.75 -10.50
CA PRO A 131 14.03 -4.06 -10.79
C PRO A 131 15.19 -4.45 -9.87
N ASP A 132 16.04 -3.50 -9.55
CA ASP A 132 17.25 -3.76 -8.78
C ASP A 132 17.02 -3.82 -7.26
N ARG A 133 15.80 -3.42 -6.83
CA ARG A 133 15.35 -3.47 -5.43
C ARG A 133 14.46 -4.68 -5.14
N MET A 134 14.42 -5.65 -6.04
CA MET A 134 13.58 -6.85 -5.93
C MET A 134 14.42 -8.07 -5.58
N SER A 135 13.92 -8.83 -4.59
CA SER A 135 14.41 -10.15 -4.27
C SER A 135 13.83 -11.21 -5.25
N ARG A 136 14.37 -12.42 -5.20
CA ARG A 136 13.81 -13.53 -5.97
C ARG A 136 12.33 -13.80 -5.65
N SER A 137 11.95 -13.70 -4.38
CA SER A 137 10.55 -13.86 -3.95
C SER A 137 9.64 -12.74 -4.46
N ASP A 138 10.17 -11.52 -4.55
CA ASP A 138 9.43 -10.39 -5.08
C ASP A 138 9.08 -10.57 -6.56
N TRP A 139 10.00 -11.14 -7.35
CA TRP A 139 9.72 -11.45 -8.75
C TRP A 139 8.57 -12.42 -8.92
N VAL A 140 8.48 -13.45 -8.07
CA VAL A 140 7.39 -14.44 -8.13
C VAL A 140 6.02 -13.83 -7.81
N ALA A 141 5.97 -12.71 -7.10
CA ALA A 141 4.73 -12.01 -6.81
C ALA A 141 4.13 -11.29 -8.04
N LEU A 142 4.92 -11.11 -9.11
CA LEU A 142 4.44 -10.46 -10.34
C LEU A 142 3.69 -11.46 -11.24
N PRO A 143 2.58 -11.01 -11.88
CA PRO A 143 1.83 -11.87 -12.79
C PRO A 143 2.71 -12.31 -13.96
N GLY A 144 2.71 -13.61 -14.24
CA GLY A 144 3.47 -14.23 -15.32
C GLY A 144 4.93 -14.55 -14.99
N ILE A 145 5.41 -14.28 -13.79
CA ILE A 145 6.74 -14.68 -13.35
C ILE A 145 6.65 -15.87 -12.41
N GLY A 146 7.04 -17.03 -12.92
CA GLY A 146 7.19 -18.22 -12.08
C GLY A 146 8.62 -18.35 -11.49
N PRO A 147 8.85 -19.31 -10.58
CA PRO A 147 10.15 -19.49 -9.91
C PRO A 147 11.35 -19.64 -10.86
N LYS A 148 11.15 -20.32 -12.00
CA LYS A 148 12.21 -20.50 -13.02
C LYS A 148 12.59 -19.18 -13.73
N LEU A 149 11.62 -18.28 -13.96
CA LEU A 149 11.89 -16.99 -14.58
C LEU A 149 12.51 -16.03 -13.56
N ALA A 150 12.02 -16.03 -12.31
CA ALA A 150 12.60 -15.27 -11.21
C ALA A 150 14.08 -15.63 -10.98
N GLU A 151 14.42 -16.91 -11.06
CA GLU A 151 15.81 -17.36 -10.96
C GLU A 151 16.66 -16.81 -12.10
N ARG A 152 16.17 -16.89 -13.35
CA ARG A 152 16.90 -16.36 -14.52
C ARG A 152 17.13 -14.86 -14.40
N ILE A 153 16.15 -14.10 -13.90
CA ILE A 153 16.32 -12.66 -13.67
C ILE A 153 17.43 -12.42 -12.64
N ASN A 154 17.44 -13.19 -11.55
CA ASN A 154 18.44 -13.03 -10.51
C ASN A 154 19.84 -13.39 -11.00
N VAL A 155 19.98 -14.48 -11.75
CA VAL A 155 21.25 -14.91 -12.35
C VAL A 155 21.74 -13.87 -13.37
N ASP A 156 20.84 -13.37 -14.22
CA ASP A 156 21.20 -12.33 -15.20
C ASP A 156 21.74 -11.07 -14.51
N ARG A 157 21.09 -10.61 -13.41
CA ARG A 157 21.56 -9.47 -12.63
C ARG A 157 22.94 -9.72 -12.02
N GLN A 158 23.22 -10.93 -11.55
CA GLN A 158 24.55 -11.29 -10.97
C GLN A 158 25.65 -11.28 -12.03
N ILE A 159 25.34 -11.70 -13.28
CA ILE A 159 26.35 -11.80 -14.35
C ILE A 159 26.53 -10.46 -15.07
N ASN A 160 25.43 -9.79 -15.39
CA ASN A 160 25.40 -8.62 -16.28
C ASN A 160 25.19 -7.29 -15.54
N GLY A 161 25.12 -7.33 -14.19
CA GLY A 161 24.87 -6.15 -13.37
C GLY A 161 23.41 -5.71 -13.34
N ASP A 162 23.15 -4.60 -12.68
CA ASP A 162 21.83 -4.04 -12.46
C ASP A 162 21.08 -3.75 -13.77
N PHE A 163 19.77 -3.77 -13.69
CA PHE A 163 18.92 -3.48 -14.85
C PHE A 163 18.72 -1.98 -15.06
N ASN A 164 18.75 -1.18 -14.00
CA ASN A 164 18.51 0.27 -13.98
C ASN A 164 17.12 0.70 -14.52
N SER A 165 16.42 -0.13 -15.23
CA SER A 165 15.09 0.17 -15.78
C SER A 165 14.28 -1.10 -16.03
N LEU A 166 12.94 -0.95 -16.04
CA LEU A 166 12.03 -2.03 -16.43
C LEU A 166 12.33 -2.55 -17.86
N GLY A 167 12.68 -1.65 -18.79
CA GLY A 167 12.96 -2.00 -20.19
C GLY A 167 14.15 -2.92 -20.36
N ALA A 168 15.16 -2.83 -19.50
CA ALA A 168 16.36 -3.66 -19.55
C ALA A 168 16.10 -5.14 -19.22
N LEU A 169 14.99 -5.46 -18.56
CA LEU A 169 14.58 -6.85 -18.32
C LEU A 169 14.38 -7.67 -19.60
N LYS A 170 14.22 -7.03 -20.76
CA LYS A 170 14.13 -7.71 -22.06
C LYS A 170 15.36 -8.56 -22.40
N ARG A 171 16.52 -8.27 -21.78
CA ARG A 171 17.73 -9.09 -21.97
C ARG A 171 17.59 -10.50 -21.42
N VAL A 172 16.65 -10.69 -20.46
CA VAL A 172 16.40 -11.99 -19.82
C VAL A 172 15.55 -12.87 -20.74
N LYS A 173 16.05 -14.06 -21.08
CA LYS A 173 15.31 -15.02 -21.89
C LYS A 173 13.98 -15.40 -21.26
N GLY A 174 12.88 -15.09 -21.93
CA GLY A 174 11.51 -15.34 -21.47
C GLY A 174 10.75 -14.09 -21.05
N ILE A 175 11.38 -12.91 -21.09
CA ILE A 175 10.73 -11.62 -20.91
C ILE A 175 10.60 -10.92 -22.25
N GLY A 176 9.37 -10.78 -22.71
CA GLY A 176 9.04 -10.10 -23.96
C GLY A 176 8.41 -8.72 -23.76
N PRO A 177 8.16 -7.99 -24.87
CA PRO A 177 7.51 -6.69 -24.81
C PRO A 177 6.15 -6.70 -24.07
N LYS A 178 5.36 -7.76 -24.27
CA LYS A 178 4.06 -7.93 -23.63
C LYS A 178 4.18 -8.02 -22.08
N SER A 179 5.19 -8.71 -21.58
CA SER A 179 5.45 -8.80 -20.15
C SER A 179 5.80 -7.43 -19.56
N ILE A 180 6.65 -6.68 -20.24
CA ILE A 180 7.04 -5.32 -19.83
C ILE A 180 5.81 -4.40 -19.80
N GLU A 181 4.94 -4.48 -20.79
CA GLU A 181 3.72 -3.68 -20.85
C GLU A 181 2.78 -3.98 -19.68
N ASN A 182 2.59 -5.25 -19.36
CA ASN A 182 1.75 -5.67 -18.24
C ASN A 182 2.25 -5.17 -16.86
N TRP A 183 3.55 -4.93 -16.74
CA TRP A 183 4.15 -4.51 -15.47
C TRP A 183 4.32 -2.99 -15.34
N ARG A 184 4.08 -2.22 -16.39
CA ARG A 184 4.25 -0.75 -16.39
C ARG A 184 3.52 -0.02 -15.27
N LEU A 185 2.36 -0.54 -14.86
CA LEU A 185 1.55 0.09 -13.83
C LEU A 185 2.09 -0.10 -12.41
N VAL A 186 3.03 -1.03 -12.23
CA VAL A 186 3.59 -1.35 -10.91
C VAL A 186 5.07 -0.96 -10.78
N PHE A 187 5.73 -0.58 -11.89
CA PHE A 187 7.09 -0.06 -11.94
C PHE A 187 7.09 1.43 -12.26
#